data_1c59368b4e590267ee5b5a8a9031eb48
#
_entry.id   1c59368b4e590267ee5b5a8a9031eb48
#
_cell.length_a   1.000
_cell.length_b   1.000
_cell.length_c   1.000
_cell.angle_alpha   90.00
_cell.angle_beta   90.00
_cell.angle_gamma   90.00
#
_symmetry.space_group_name_H-M   'P 1'
#
loop_
_entity.id
_entity.type
_entity.pdbx_description
1 polymer ?
#
loop_
_entity_poly.entity_id
_entity_poly.type
_entity_poly.pdbx_seq_one_letter_code
_entity_poly.pdbx_strand_id
1 'polypeptide(L)'
;MLKTYTIPLSNISINSLYDLWINNGFDDESNVDIHKDLLLGSEKNINSIKLYVFENQNFIESSAMIISNISTPNISGVGEVCTSINSRGKGYAKSLCREILEDFFSNNLSEGIFLGTTNPVAKNIYESLGWESVQNSNVMFNSNHKKNFEKFLIDYYDQKSKKQIIEGNANLRLSIIPYVLSLRSKKQIDLNSNINLIDISSGCLSIYNKFDFLRNNQGNWYCQSDQNNKIFSIVSYLDDGQKNFRIDGLFNDSWKNLSLDLLHEIVTKINEKNPKKIFSEVFSEDFYKIDLLQEIGFNFEEDIKKIVENNVLKFKTFSL
;
A
#
# COMPACT_ATOMS: atom_id res chain seq x y z
N MET A 1 28.24 -5.98 12.89
CA MET A 1 27.42 -6.15 14.13
C MET A 1 26.00 -5.76 13.78
N LEU A 2 24.97 -6.47 14.29
CA LEU A 2 23.56 -6.08 14.16
C LEU A 2 23.26 -4.89 15.06
N LYS A 3 22.59 -3.87 14.52
CA LYS A 3 22.12 -2.70 15.26
C LYS A 3 20.68 -2.39 14.84
N THR A 4 19.93 -1.77 15.75
CA THR A 4 18.55 -1.29 15.51
C THR A 4 18.48 0.20 15.75
N TYR A 5 17.87 0.91 14.82
CA TYR A 5 17.64 2.35 14.91
C TYR A 5 16.13 2.63 14.86
N THR A 6 15.69 3.58 15.68
CA THR A 6 14.33 4.11 15.61
C THR A 6 14.36 5.43 14.84
N ILE A 7 13.39 5.64 13.95
CA ILE A 7 13.25 6.88 13.18
C ILE A 7 12.76 8.01 14.10
N PRO A 8 13.26 9.25 13.99
CA PRO A 8 14.04 9.81 12.88
C PRO A 8 15.53 9.49 12.90
N LEU A 9 16.12 9.31 11.72
CA LEU A 9 17.56 9.15 11.54
C LEU A 9 18.27 10.50 11.33
N SER A 10 19.58 10.55 11.58
CA SER A 10 20.43 11.65 11.13
C SER A 10 20.66 11.61 9.62
N ASN A 11 20.94 12.76 9.01
CA ASN A 11 21.25 12.83 7.58
C ASN A 11 22.46 11.96 7.17
N ILE A 12 23.45 11.80 8.05
CA ILE A 12 24.64 10.94 7.80
C ILE A 12 24.19 9.48 7.67
N SER A 13 23.31 9.01 8.56
CA SER A 13 22.80 7.64 8.52
C SER A 13 21.92 7.41 7.29
N ILE A 14 21.13 8.41 6.87
CA ILE A 14 20.30 8.34 5.66
C ILE A 14 21.17 8.24 4.41
N ASN A 15 22.22 9.03 4.30
CA ASN A 15 23.16 8.95 3.17
C ASN A 15 23.82 7.56 3.07
N SER A 16 24.21 6.98 4.21
CA SER A 16 24.79 5.61 4.23
C SER A 16 23.81 4.55 3.79
N LEU A 17 22.51 4.71 4.06
CA LEU A 17 21.45 3.84 3.54
C LEU A 17 21.26 4.01 2.04
N TYR A 18 21.25 5.24 1.54
CA TYR A 18 21.13 5.55 0.11
C TYR A 18 22.30 4.96 -0.66
N ASP A 19 23.54 5.09 -0.16
CA ASP A 19 24.71 4.44 -0.74
C ASP A 19 24.54 2.92 -0.84
N LEU A 20 23.98 2.28 0.21
CA LEU A 20 23.67 0.85 0.16
C LEU A 20 22.64 0.53 -0.90
N TRP A 21 21.53 1.24 -0.97
CA TRP A 21 20.41 0.91 -1.84
C TRP A 21 20.74 1.17 -3.31
N ILE A 22 21.32 2.34 -3.64
CA ILE A 22 21.69 2.71 -5.01
C ILE A 22 22.80 1.81 -5.54
N ASN A 23 23.91 1.65 -4.78
CA ASN A 23 25.07 0.87 -5.23
C ASN A 23 24.78 -0.63 -5.39
N ASN A 24 23.65 -1.14 -4.89
CA ASN A 24 23.28 -2.54 -5.00
C ASN A 24 22.07 -2.77 -5.92
N GLY A 25 21.63 -1.73 -6.65
CA GLY A 25 20.51 -1.79 -7.59
C GLY A 25 19.19 -2.14 -6.91
N PHE A 26 19.06 -1.79 -5.63
CA PHE A 26 17.81 -1.95 -4.88
C PHE A 26 16.83 -0.84 -5.23
N ASP A 27 17.35 0.38 -5.41
CA ASP A 27 16.60 1.56 -5.79
C ASP A 27 17.44 2.48 -6.68
N ASP A 28 16.83 3.50 -7.26
CA ASP A 28 17.51 4.55 -8.03
C ASP A 28 17.47 5.90 -7.29
N GLU A 29 18.25 6.88 -7.77
CA GLU A 29 18.35 8.19 -7.13
C GLU A 29 17.00 8.92 -7.02
N SER A 30 16.07 8.68 -7.95
CA SER A 30 14.76 9.33 -7.95
C SER A 30 13.81 8.74 -6.91
N ASN A 31 13.95 7.46 -6.61
CA ASN A 31 13.09 6.74 -5.68
C ASN A 31 13.54 6.85 -4.23
N VAL A 32 14.85 6.95 -3.95
CA VAL A 32 15.36 7.07 -2.57
C VAL A 32 14.85 8.34 -1.87
N ASP A 33 14.56 9.42 -2.62
CA ASP A 33 14.02 10.65 -2.05
C ASP A 33 12.58 10.46 -1.50
N ILE A 34 11.82 9.50 -2.03
CA ILE A 34 10.49 9.14 -1.50
C ILE A 34 10.59 8.65 -0.04
N HIS A 35 11.69 8.00 0.33
CA HIS A 35 11.92 7.49 1.68
C HIS A 35 12.47 8.55 2.63
N LYS A 36 13.02 9.66 2.12
CA LYS A 36 13.73 10.65 2.91
C LYS A 36 12.88 11.25 4.04
N ASP A 37 11.70 11.73 3.71
CA ASP A 37 10.82 12.36 4.69
C ASP A 37 10.37 11.35 5.76
N LEU A 38 10.12 10.11 5.35
CA LEU A 38 9.80 9.02 6.26
C LEU A 38 10.95 8.75 7.24
N LEU A 39 12.19 8.64 6.71
CA LEU A 39 13.41 8.44 7.52
C LEU A 39 13.76 9.63 8.41
N LEU A 40 13.39 10.84 8.01
CA LEU A 40 13.49 12.05 8.83
C LEU A 40 12.38 12.17 9.88
N GLY A 41 11.38 11.28 9.86
CA GLY A 41 10.36 11.16 10.89
C GLY A 41 9.08 11.94 10.62
N SER A 42 8.71 12.18 9.36
CA SER A 42 7.43 12.82 9.00
C SER A 42 6.22 12.11 9.61
N GLU A 43 6.29 10.81 9.80
CA GLU A 43 5.22 9.98 10.37
C GLU A 43 5.46 9.52 11.82
N LYS A 44 6.48 10.00 12.51
CA LYS A 44 6.92 9.51 13.84
C LYS A 44 5.85 9.53 14.95
N ASN A 45 4.81 10.34 14.80
CA ASN A 45 3.69 10.41 15.77
C ASN A 45 2.53 9.49 15.40
N ILE A 46 2.57 8.86 14.22
CA ILE A 46 1.53 8.01 13.65
C ILE A 46 2.05 6.57 13.53
N ASN A 47 3.24 6.42 12.97
CA ASN A 47 3.86 5.14 12.69
C ASN A 47 5.19 5.00 13.43
N SER A 48 5.36 3.87 14.12
CA SER A 48 6.63 3.42 14.66
C SER A 48 7.44 2.78 13.54
N ILE A 49 8.63 3.30 13.28
CA ILE A 49 9.50 2.81 12.22
C ILE A 49 10.83 2.43 12.85
N LYS A 50 11.22 1.17 12.65
CA LYS A 50 12.52 0.65 13.11
C LYS A 50 13.33 0.16 11.91
N LEU A 51 14.59 0.51 11.90
CA LEU A 51 15.57 0.08 10.92
C LEU A 51 16.55 -0.89 11.58
N TYR A 52 16.68 -2.08 11.03
CA TYR A 52 17.62 -3.11 11.43
C TYR A 52 18.76 -3.15 10.42
N VAL A 53 19.99 -3.11 10.86
CA VAL A 53 21.16 -3.11 9.97
C VAL A 53 22.27 -4.03 10.46
N PHE A 54 23.00 -4.59 9.53
CA PHE A 54 24.37 -5.05 9.78
C PHE A 54 25.34 -3.94 9.40
N GLU A 55 26.09 -3.48 10.39
CA GLU A 55 27.06 -2.38 10.23
C GLU A 55 28.47 -2.86 10.57
N ASN A 56 29.44 -2.45 9.75
CA ASN A 56 30.86 -2.71 9.91
C ASN A 56 31.64 -1.40 9.62
N GLN A 57 32.42 -0.93 10.60
CA GLN A 57 33.26 0.27 10.48
C GLN A 57 32.51 1.49 9.87
N ASN A 58 31.27 1.75 10.32
CA ASN A 58 30.37 2.80 9.86
C ASN A 58 29.77 2.60 8.45
N PHE A 59 29.99 1.46 7.81
CA PHE A 59 29.31 1.09 6.56
C PHE A 59 28.14 0.16 6.84
N ILE A 60 26.98 0.45 6.27
CA ILE A 60 25.82 -0.43 6.33
C ILE A 60 25.98 -1.51 5.26
N GLU A 61 26.16 -2.77 5.69
CA GLU A 61 26.32 -3.92 4.81
C GLU A 61 24.97 -4.56 4.44
N SER A 62 23.95 -4.41 5.30
CA SER A 62 22.61 -4.90 5.05
C SER A 62 21.60 -4.10 5.87
N SER A 63 20.42 -3.89 5.31
CA SER A 63 19.29 -3.19 5.93
C SER A 63 18.00 -4.00 5.84
N ALA A 64 17.09 -3.77 6.77
CA ALA A 64 15.66 -4.12 6.69
C ALA A 64 14.88 -3.16 7.57
N MET A 65 13.69 -2.76 7.17
CA MET A 65 12.85 -1.80 7.89
C MET A 65 11.49 -2.40 8.20
N ILE A 66 10.94 -2.13 9.38
CA ILE A 66 9.56 -2.42 9.74
C ILE A 66 8.81 -1.13 10.05
N ILE A 67 7.57 -1.05 9.58
CA ILE A 67 6.62 0.01 9.88
C ILE A 67 5.42 -0.60 10.58
N SER A 68 5.02 -0.03 11.73
CA SER A 68 3.86 -0.41 12.52
C SER A 68 3.07 0.83 12.92
N ASN A 69 1.74 0.80 12.84
CA ASN A 69 0.95 1.93 13.33
C ASN A 69 0.97 1.95 14.86
N ILE A 70 1.15 3.14 15.47
CA ILE A 70 1.26 3.29 16.92
C ILE A 70 -0.07 2.96 17.63
N SER A 71 -1.19 3.40 17.04
CA SER A 71 -2.52 3.26 17.64
C SER A 71 -3.14 1.87 17.39
N THR A 72 -2.79 1.24 16.26
CA THR A 72 -3.30 -0.07 15.83
C THR A 72 -2.16 -0.97 15.40
N PRO A 73 -1.32 -1.48 16.33
CA PRO A 73 -0.09 -2.19 16.05
C PRO A 73 -0.28 -3.66 15.64
N ASN A 74 -1.51 -4.06 15.33
CA ASN A 74 -1.87 -5.45 15.01
C ASN A 74 -1.33 -5.94 13.65
N ILE A 75 -1.04 -5.02 12.72
CA ILE A 75 -0.42 -5.34 11.44
C ILE A 75 0.80 -4.48 11.18
N SER A 76 1.77 -5.01 10.44
CA SER A 76 3.00 -4.31 10.07
C SER A 76 3.42 -4.63 8.65
N GLY A 77 4.27 -3.77 8.10
CA GLY A 77 4.91 -3.98 6.81
C GLY A 77 6.43 -3.98 6.93
N VAL A 78 7.09 -4.86 6.20
CA VAL A 78 8.55 -4.93 6.09
C VAL A 78 8.95 -4.48 4.69
N GLY A 79 9.98 -3.65 4.64
CA GLY A 79 10.57 -3.17 3.39
C GLY A 79 12.06 -2.93 3.53
N GLU A 80 12.65 -2.40 2.46
CA GLU A 80 14.03 -1.96 2.34
C GLU A 80 15.04 -3.04 2.78
N VAL A 81 14.69 -4.32 2.44
CA VAL A 81 15.58 -5.46 2.69
C VAL A 81 16.62 -5.51 1.60
N CYS A 82 17.76 -4.91 1.87
CA CYS A 82 18.89 -4.83 0.95
C CYS A 82 20.17 -5.36 1.60
N THR A 83 20.99 -6.06 0.82
CA THR A 83 22.33 -6.52 1.24
C THR A 83 23.34 -6.17 0.17
N SER A 84 24.41 -5.51 0.60
CA SER A 84 25.56 -5.19 -0.27
C SER A 84 26.05 -6.44 -0.99
N ILE A 85 26.37 -6.29 -2.29
CA ILE A 85 26.81 -7.40 -3.14
C ILE A 85 28.02 -8.14 -2.52
N ASN A 86 28.92 -7.41 -1.87
CA ASN A 86 30.11 -7.95 -1.23
C ASN A 86 29.81 -8.70 0.10
N SER A 87 28.58 -8.59 0.60
CA SER A 87 28.14 -9.21 1.85
C SER A 87 27.01 -10.22 1.66
N ARG A 88 26.62 -10.50 0.40
CA ARG A 88 25.67 -11.56 0.07
C ARG A 88 26.23 -12.94 0.44
N GLY A 89 25.36 -13.88 0.73
CA GLY A 89 25.74 -15.22 1.17
C GLY A 89 26.13 -15.35 2.65
N LYS A 90 26.30 -14.22 3.39
CA LYS A 90 26.62 -14.24 4.82
C LYS A 90 25.37 -14.42 5.74
N GLY A 91 24.18 -14.53 5.18
CA GLY A 91 22.94 -14.74 5.93
C GLY A 91 22.36 -13.48 6.58
N TYR A 92 22.86 -12.28 6.27
CA TYR A 92 22.45 -11.03 6.91
C TYR A 92 20.95 -10.73 6.72
N ALA A 93 20.42 -10.76 5.49
CA ALA A 93 19.00 -10.53 5.25
C ALA A 93 18.12 -11.49 6.07
N LYS A 94 18.47 -12.78 6.12
CA LYS A 94 17.74 -13.77 6.92
C LYS A 94 17.79 -13.44 8.41
N SER A 95 18.93 -13.01 8.93
CA SER A 95 19.07 -12.64 10.33
C SER A 95 18.28 -11.40 10.70
N LEU A 96 18.30 -10.35 9.83
CA LEU A 96 17.51 -9.13 10.04
C LEU A 96 16.01 -9.43 10.03
N CYS A 97 15.53 -10.20 9.05
CA CYS A 97 14.12 -10.56 8.98
C CYS A 97 13.66 -11.44 10.14
N ARG A 98 14.53 -12.31 10.66
CA ARG A 98 14.23 -13.08 11.88
C ARG A 98 14.09 -12.19 13.10
N GLU A 99 15.01 -11.26 13.31
CA GLU A 99 14.96 -10.30 14.41
C GLU A 99 13.69 -9.44 14.35
N ILE A 100 13.31 -8.99 13.15
CA ILE A 100 12.05 -8.26 12.93
C ILE A 100 10.83 -9.12 13.33
N LEU A 101 10.79 -10.40 12.96
CA LEU A 101 9.68 -11.28 13.33
C LEU A 101 9.62 -11.52 14.84
N GLU A 102 10.75 -11.76 15.47
CA GLU A 102 10.84 -11.95 16.92
C GLU A 102 10.37 -10.70 17.68
N ASP A 103 10.83 -9.52 17.26
CA ASP A 103 10.45 -8.24 17.86
C ASP A 103 8.95 -7.94 17.63
N PHE A 104 8.45 -8.13 16.42
CA PHE A 104 7.04 -7.90 16.10
C PHE A 104 6.11 -8.83 16.87
N PHE A 105 6.37 -10.13 16.87
CA PHE A 105 5.52 -11.13 17.54
C PHE A 105 5.73 -11.21 19.06
N SER A 106 6.69 -10.49 19.63
CA SER A 106 6.78 -10.29 21.07
C SER A 106 5.60 -9.48 21.62
N ASN A 107 4.93 -8.70 20.78
CA ASN A 107 3.72 -7.96 21.13
C ASN A 107 2.48 -8.84 20.94
N ASN A 108 1.73 -9.06 22.00
CA ASN A 108 0.49 -9.87 21.98
C ASN A 108 -0.62 -9.33 21.08
N LEU A 109 -0.54 -8.07 20.63
CA LEU A 109 -1.50 -7.46 19.69
C LEU A 109 -1.16 -7.74 18.24
N SER A 110 0.03 -8.28 17.94
CA SER A 110 0.51 -8.54 16.58
C SER A 110 -0.22 -9.71 15.95
N GLU A 111 -0.93 -9.46 14.84
CA GLU A 111 -1.75 -10.45 14.12
C GLU A 111 -1.10 -10.88 12.82
N GLY A 112 -0.55 -9.92 12.05
CA GLY A 112 -0.03 -10.19 10.72
C GLY A 112 1.04 -9.20 10.27
N ILE A 113 1.99 -9.69 9.50
CA ILE A 113 3.09 -8.89 8.94
C ILE A 113 3.24 -9.18 7.44
N PHE A 114 3.48 -8.12 6.66
CA PHE A 114 3.52 -8.15 5.21
C PHE A 114 4.88 -7.72 4.68
N LEU A 115 5.29 -8.27 3.55
CA LEU A 115 6.37 -7.76 2.72
C LEU A 115 6.08 -8.02 1.24
N GLY A 116 6.70 -7.23 0.37
CA GLY A 116 6.63 -7.42 -1.08
C GLY A 116 7.97 -7.85 -1.65
N THR A 117 7.96 -8.82 -2.59
CA THR A 117 9.17 -9.20 -3.34
C THR A 117 8.85 -9.84 -4.68
N THR A 118 9.62 -9.46 -5.70
CA THR A 118 9.66 -10.15 -7.00
C THR A 118 10.92 -11.00 -7.14
N ASN A 119 11.86 -10.92 -6.18
CA ASN A 119 13.13 -11.62 -6.23
C ASN A 119 12.99 -13.06 -5.69
N PRO A 120 13.19 -14.10 -6.50
CA PRO A 120 13.01 -15.49 -6.07
C PRO A 120 14.01 -15.91 -4.99
N VAL A 121 15.21 -15.33 -4.95
CA VAL A 121 16.21 -15.64 -3.89
C VAL A 121 15.72 -15.06 -2.54
N ALA A 122 15.22 -13.84 -2.55
CA ALA A 122 14.64 -13.22 -1.35
C ALA A 122 13.41 -14.00 -0.88
N LYS A 123 12.54 -14.42 -1.80
CA LYS A 123 11.35 -15.24 -1.51
C LYS A 123 11.72 -16.51 -0.74
N ASN A 124 12.74 -17.27 -1.19
CA ASN A 124 13.21 -18.47 -0.52
C ASN A 124 13.70 -18.18 0.92
N ILE A 125 14.35 -17.03 1.13
CA ILE A 125 14.78 -16.60 2.48
C ILE A 125 13.54 -16.40 3.36
N TYR A 126 12.54 -15.69 2.89
CA TYR A 126 11.31 -15.40 3.65
C TYR A 126 10.51 -16.68 3.94
N GLU A 127 10.33 -17.56 2.95
CA GLU A 127 9.68 -18.86 3.14
C GLU A 127 10.40 -19.69 4.24
N SER A 128 11.72 -19.67 4.28
CA SER A 128 12.50 -20.34 5.34
C SER A 128 12.30 -19.77 6.75
N LEU A 129 11.67 -18.59 6.86
CA LEU A 129 11.28 -17.91 8.11
C LEU A 129 9.76 -18.00 8.38
N GLY A 130 9.02 -18.78 7.59
CA GLY A 130 7.60 -19.01 7.81
C GLY A 130 6.66 -18.02 7.10
N TRP A 131 7.18 -17.21 6.19
CA TRP A 131 6.33 -16.39 5.33
C TRP A 131 5.68 -17.24 4.25
N GLU A 132 4.43 -16.94 3.90
CA GLU A 132 3.70 -17.58 2.79
C GLU A 132 3.42 -16.54 1.69
N SER A 133 3.41 -16.98 0.44
CA SER A 133 3.03 -16.14 -0.68
C SER A 133 1.54 -15.90 -0.68
N VAL A 134 1.11 -14.66 -0.78
CA VAL A 134 -0.30 -14.32 -1.03
C VAL A 134 -0.59 -14.55 -2.52
N GLN A 135 -1.54 -15.44 -2.79
CA GLN A 135 -1.90 -15.84 -4.15
C GLN A 135 -2.28 -14.62 -5.01
N ASN A 136 -1.89 -14.63 -6.28
CA ASN A 136 -2.12 -13.55 -7.24
C ASN A 136 -1.52 -12.20 -6.81
N SER A 137 -0.39 -12.21 -6.11
CA SER A 137 0.34 -11.00 -5.77
C SER A 137 1.83 -11.29 -5.56
N ASN A 138 2.64 -10.23 -5.50
CA ASN A 138 4.04 -10.28 -5.10
C ASN A 138 4.24 -10.05 -3.60
N VAL A 139 3.17 -10.14 -2.81
CA VAL A 139 3.21 -9.95 -1.37
C VAL A 139 3.32 -11.29 -0.66
N MET A 140 4.08 -11.30 0.41
CA MET A 140 4.18 -12.41 1.34
C MET A 140 3.62 -12.00 2.70
N PHE A 141 3.05 -12.95 3.42
CA PHE A 141 2.38 -12.77 4.69
C PHE A 141 2.94 -13.74 5.75
N ASN A 142 2.99 -13.31 7.00
CA ASN A 142 3.27 -14.16 8.15
C ASN A 142 2.37 -13.78 9.33
N SER A 143 2.00 -14.74 10.16
CA SER A 143 1.18 -14.52 11.35
C SER A 143 1.68 -15.30 12.55
N ASN A 144 1.46 -14.76 13.75
CA ASN A 144 1.90 -15.36 15.01
C ASN A 144 1.33 -16.76 15.27
N HIS A 145 0.12 -17.04 14.79
CA HIS A 145 -0.60 -18.30 15.04
C HIS A 145 -0.61 -19.24 13.83
N LYS A 146 0.31 -19.04 12.88
CA LYS A 146 0.37 -19.80 11.61
C LYS A 146 -0.97 -19.82 10.87
N LYS A 147 -1.76 -18.75 11.02
CA LYS A 147 -2.97 -18.56 10.21
C LYS A 147 -2.54 -18.27 8.79
N ASN A 148 -3.15 -18.93 7.81
CA ASN A 148 -2.98 -18.53 6.44
C ASN A 148 -3.65 -17.18 6.19
N PHE A 149 -3.29 -16.54 5.09
CA PHE A 149 -3.77 -15.20 4.75
C PHE A 149 -5.31 -15.12 4.64
N GLU A 150 -5.98 -16.14 4.11
CA GLU A 150 -7.44 -16.17 3.99
C GLU A 150 -8.12 -16.15 5.37
N LYS A 151 -7.64 -16.98 6.29
CA LYS A 151 -8.17 -17.01 7.67
C LYS A 151 -7.88 -15.71 8.39
N PHE A 152 -6.70 -15.14 8.18
CA PHE A 152 -6.38 -13.80 8.70
C PHE A 152 -7.39 -12.75 8.20
N LEU A 153 -7.70 -12.69 6.90
CA LEU A 153 -8.65 -11.71 6.34
C LEU A 153 -10.05 -11.86 6.94
N ILE A 154 -10.54 -13.11 7.09
CA ILE A 154 -11.84 -13.37 7.71
C ILE A 154 -11.86 -12.80 9.13
N ASP A 155 -10.88 -13.17 9.96
CA ASP A 155 -10.80 -12.71 11.35
C ASP A 155 -10.59 -11.19 11.44
N TYR A 156 -9.81 -10.61 10.52
CA TYR A 156 -9.51 -9.18 10.47
C TYR A 156 -10.78 -8.35 10.22
N TYR A 157 -11.69 -8.80 9.36
CA TYR A 157 -12.91 -8.07 8.99
C TYR A 157 -14.17 -8.50 9.74
N ASP A 158 -14.14 -9.59 10.55
CA ASP A 158 -15.31 -10.11 11.27
C ASP A 158 -15.84 -9.19 12.39
N GLN A 159 -15.07 -8.22 12.84
CA GLN A 159 -15.45 -7.34 13.94
C GLN A 159 -16.53 -6.34 13.53
N LYS A 160 -17.67 -6.36 14.24
CA LYS A 160 -18.70 -5.33 14.12
C LYS A 160 -18.18 -4.02 14.72
N SER A 161 -17.98 -3.02 13.89
CA SER A 161 -17.54 -1.69 14.28
C SER A 161 -18.28 -0.62 13.48
N LYS A 162 -18.43 0.57 14.07
CA LYS A 162 -18.98 1.73 13.36
C LYS A 162 -18.02 2.14 12.25
N LYS A 163 -18.55 2.33 11.04
CA LYS A 163 -17.80 2.83 9.89
C LYS A 163 -17.98 4.34 9.76
N GLN A 164 -16.96 5.01 9.25
CA GLN A 164 -16.96 6.44 8.97
C GLN A 164 -16.16 6.72 7.70
N ILE A 165 -16.52 7.80 7.02
CA ILE A 165 -15.75 8.30 5.89
C ILE A 165 -14.64 9.18 6.45
N ILE A 166 -13.41 8.87 6.08
CA ILE A 166 -12.24 9.65 6.46
C ILE A 166 -11.40 9.97 5.22
N GLU A 167 -10.74 11.11 5.28
CA GLU A 167 -9.71 11.46 4.30
C GLU A 167 -8.49 10.56 4.51
N GLY A 168 -7.91 10.09 3.42
CA GLY A 168 -6.73 9.24 3.45
C GLY A 168 -5.57 9.92 4.18
N ASN A 169 -4.83 9.18 4.99
CA ASN A 169 -3.69 9.69 5.75
C ASN A 169 -2.77 8.55 6.22
N ALA A 170 -1.65 8.88 6.84
CA ALA A 170 -0.62 7.92 7.24
C ALA A 170 -1.09 6.86 8.26
N ASN A 171 -2.20 7.07 8.98
CA ASN A 171 -2.78 6.01 9.83
C ASN A 171 -3.26 4.80 9.03
N LEU A 172 -3.56 5.00 7.74
CA LEU A 172 -4.07 3.97 6.84
C LEU A 172 -2.97 3.24 6.07
N ARG A 173 -1.70 3.64 6.21
CA ARG A 173 -0.55 3.09 5.47
C ARG A 173 -0.50 1.57 5.48
N LEU A 174 -0.78 0.96 6.62
CA LEU A 174 -0.71 -0.49 6.77
C LEU A 174 -2.03 -1.17 6.45
N SER A 175 -3.16 -0.57 6.85
CA SER A 175 -4.49 -1.13 6.60
C SER A 175 -4.89 -1.18 5.14
N ILE A 176 -4.25 -0.37 4.28
CA ILE A 176 -4.46 -0.42 2.84
C ILE A 176 -3.95 -1.74 2.23
N ILE A 177 -2.94 -2.38 2.84
CA ILE A 177 -2.33 -3.63 2.35
C ILE A 177 -3.35 -4.78 2.37
N PRO A 178 -3.92 -5.19 3.53
CA PRO A 178 -4.91 -6.25 3.55
C PRO A 178 -6.18 -5.91 2.74
N TYR A 179 -6.55 -4.62 2.64
CA TYR A 179 -7.67 -4.20 1.82
C TYR A 179 -7.41 -4.48 0.33
N VAL A 180 -6.32 -3.98 -0.22
CA VAL A 180 -5.96 -4.20 -1.63
C VAL A 180 -5.77 -5.69 -1.92
N LEU A 181 -5.13 -6.43 -1.02
CA LEU A 181 -4.98 -7.87 -1.15
C LEU A 181 -6.30 -8.65 -1.06
N SER A 182 -7.31 -8.15 -0.36
CA SER A 182 -8.65 -8.76 -0.35
C SER A 182 -9.34 -8.69 -1.72
N LEU A 183 -8.90 -7.77 -2.58
CA LEU A 183 -9.42 -7.55 -3.93
C LEU A 183 -8.61 -8.25 -5.04
N ARG A 184 -7.55 -9.00 -4.71
CA ARG A 184 -6.59 -9.58 -5.66
C ARG A 184 -7.16 -10.54 -6.71
N SER A 185 -8.38 -11.00 -6.53
CA SER A 185 -9.11 -11.81 -7.53
C SER A 185 -10.07 -10.97 -8.39
N LYS A 186 -10.16 -9.66 -8.15
CA LYS A 186 -11.02 -8.74 -8.87
C LYS A 186 -10.25 -8.10 -10.03
N LYS A 187 -10.95 -7.84 -11.12
CA LYS A 187 -10.37 -7.17 -12.30
C LYS A 187 -10.54 -5.65 -12.19
N GLN A 188 -10.03 -5.05 -11.12
CA GLN A 188 -10.15 -3.62 -10.89
C GLN A 188 -8.83 -2.89 -11.22
N ILE A 189 -8.96 -1.70 -11.76
CA ILE A 189 -7.86 -0.76 -12.00
C ILE A 189 -8.30 0.59 -11.45
N ASP A 190 -7.49 1.18 -10.57
CA ASP A 190 -7.62 2.58 -10.16
C ASP A 190 -6.59 3.40 -10.94
N LEU A 191 -7.07 4.18 -11.90
CA LEU A 191 -6.23 5.00 -12.77
C LEU A 191 -5.67 6.24 -12.07
N ASN A 192 -6.30 6.70 -10.99
CA ASN A 192 -5.82 7.84 -10.23
C ASN A 192 -4.56 7.47 -9.43
N SER A 193 -4.61 6.36 -8.70
CA SER A 193 -3.49 5.87 -7.89
C SER A 193 -2.54 4.96 -8.67
N ASN A 194 -2.86 4.65 -9.94
CA ASN A 194 -2.11 3.68 -10.75
C ASN A 194 -1.97 2.31 -10.05
N ILE A 195 -3.07 1.81 -9.48
CA ILE A 195 -3.15 0.46 -8.93
C ILE A 195 -3.88 -0.44 -9.92
N ASN A 196 -3.19 -1.48 -10.35
CA ASN A 196 -3.71 -2.51 -11.24
C ASN A 196 -3.82 -3.84 -10.48
N LEU A 197 -5.06 -4.29 -10.21
CA LEU A 197 -5.31 -5.57 -9.52
C LEU A 197 -5.33 -6.78 -10.47
N ILE A 198 -5.24 -6.56 -11.79
CA ILE A 198 -5.10 -7.64 -12.77
C ILE A 198 -3.69 -8.24 -12.67
N ASP A 199 -2.70 -7.36 -12.43
CA ASP A 199 -1.32 -7.74 -12.19
C ASP A 199 -0.75 -6.92 -11.02
N ILE A 200 -0.86 -7.46 -9.80
CA ILE A 200 -0.35 -6.77 -8.60
C ILE A 200 1.16 -6.95 -8.54
N SER A 201 1.89 -6.10 -9.26
CA SER A 201 3.36 -6.05 -9.24
C SER A 201 3.92 -5.19 -8.10
N SER A 202 3.09 -4.37 -7.46
CA SER A 202 3.53 -3.41 -6.44
C SER A 202 3.86 -4.08 -5.10
N GLY A 203 4.97 -3.68 -4.49
CA GLY A 203 5.31 -4.05 -3.11
C GLY A 203 4.28 -3.52 -2.10
N CYS A 204 4.14 -4.18 -0.95
CA CYS A 204 3.09 -3.88 0.01
C CYS A 204 3.16 -2.45 0.58
N LEU A 205 4.33 -1.96 0.97
CA LEU A 205 4.51 -0.61 1.56
C LEU A 205 4.35 0.52 0.54
N SER A 206 4.60 0.27 -0.75
CA SER A 206 4.48 1.26 -1.81
C SER A 206 3.03 1.57 -2.19
N ILE A 207 2.06 0.74 -1.79
CA ILE A 207 0.64 0.96 -2.10
C ILE A 207 0.15 2.29 -1.53
N TYR A 208 0.46 2.60 -0.27
CA TYR A 208 0.09 3.86 0.35
C TYR A 208 0.65 5.07 -0.40
N ASN A 209 1.91 5.01 -0.80
CA ASN A 209 2.57 6.12 -1.50
C ASN A 209 1.87 6.48 -2.83
N LYS A 210 1.28 5.49 -3.52
CA LYS A 210 0.52 5.72 -4.74
C LYS A 210 -0.73 6.57 -4.51
N PHE A 211 -1.41 6.39 -3.38
CA PHE A 211 -2.55 7.20 -2.99
C PHE A 211 -2.12 8.56 -2.43
N ASP A 212 -1.07 8.61 -1.62
CA ASP A 212 -0.57 9.86 -1.03
C ASP A 212 -0.05 10.83 -2.10
N PHE A 213 0.52 10.30 -3.18
CA PHE A 213 0.95 11.07 -4.35
C PHE A 213 -0.18 11.89 -4.99
N LEU A 214 -1.45 11.46 -4.89
CA LEU A 214 -2.59 12.20 -5.44
C LEU A 214 -2.70 13.61 -4.86
N ARG A 215 -2.40 13.79 -3.58
CA ARG A 215 -2.49 15.09 -2.90
C ARG A 215 -1.53 16.12 -3.48
N ASN A 216 -0.36 15.66 -3.92
CA ASN A 216 0.64 16.52 -4.54
C ASN A 216 0.33 16.83 -6.01
N ASN A 217 -0.72 16.18 -6.59
CA ASN A 217 -1.08 16.25 -8.00
C ASN A 217 -2.54 16.67 -8.21
N GLN A 218 -3.04 17.63 -7.42
CA GLN A 218 -4.40 18.18 -7.53
C GLN A 218 -5.52 17.14 -7.31
N GLY A 219 -5.21 16.06 -6.61
CA GLY A 219 -6.16 15.00 -6.25
C GLY A 219 -6.29 14.82 -4.74
N ASN A 220 -7.13 13.87 -4.37
CA ASN A 220 -7.23 13.38 -3.00
C ASN A 220 -7.87 11.98 -2.99
N TRP A 221 -7.83 11.32 -1.84
CA TRP A 221 -8.47 10.04 -1.64
C TRP A 221 -9.12 9.93 -0.27
N TYR A 222 -10.17 9.15 -0.20
CA TYR A 222 -10.99 8.93 0.98
C TYR A 222 -11.30 7.45 1.11
N CYS A 223 -11.63 7.02 2.32
CA CYS A 223 -12.05 5.65 2.54
C CYS A 223 -13.18 5.56 3.57
N GLN A 224 -13.96 4.48 3.46
CA GLN A 224 -14.76 3.97 4.57
C GLN A 224 -13.82 3.20 5.49
N SER A 225 -13.72 3.64 6.75
CA SER A 225 -12.85 3.02 7.74
C SER A 225 -13.56 2.86 9.06
N ASP A 226 -13.10 1.92 9.90
CA ASP A 226 -13.55 1.82 11.29
C ASP A 226 -12.57 2.49 12.26
N GLN A 227 -12.89 2.44 13.55
CA GLN A 227 -12.07 2.99 14.61
C GLN A 227 -10.68 2.34 14.76
N ASN A 228 -10.48 1.17 14.15
CA ASN A 228 -9.22 0.44 14.11
C ASN A 228 -8.46 0.67 12.79
N ASN A 229 -8.83 1.71 12.03
CA ASN A 229 -8.29 2.05 10.72
C ASN A 229 -8.46 0.96 9.64
N LYS A 230 -9.32 -0.05 9.82
CA LYS A 230 -9.59 -1.06 8.79
C LYS A 230 -10.38 -0.44 7.66
N ILE A 231 -9.93 -0.66 6.43
CA ILE A 231 -10.52 -0.06 5.22
C ILE A 231 -11.55 -1.01 4.62
N PHE A 232 -12.69 -0.45 4.18
CA PHE A 232 -13.81 -1.19 3.58
C PHE A 232 -14.14 -0.72 2.16
N SER A 233 -13.74 0.48 1.78
CA SER A 233 -13.88 1.04 0.43
C SER A 233 -12.91 2.19 0.27
N ILE A 234 -12.40 2.41 -0.94
CA ILE A 234 -11.53 3.55 -1.27
C ILE A 234 -12.11 4.25 -2.50
N VAL A 235 -12.17 5.58 -2.45
CA VAL A 235 -12.48 6.45 -3.59
C VAL A 235 -11.43 7.55 -3.66
N SER A 236 -10.96 7.81 -4.86
CA SER A 236 -10.03 8.88 -5.18
C SER A 236 -10.62 9.83 -6.23
N TYR A 237 -10.15 11.06 -6.27
CA TYR A 237 -10.38 11.95 -7.39
C TYR A 237 -9.09 12.65 -7.82
N LEU A 238 -9.03 13.03 -9.08
CA LEU A 238 -7.95 13.81 -9.68
C LEU A 238 -8.53 14.92 -10.55
N ASP A 239 -8.13 16.17 -10.31
CA ASP A 239 -8.45 17.33 -11.16
C ASP A 239 -7.41 17.46 -12.27
N ASP A 240 -7.82 17.64 -13.51
CA ASP A 240 -6.92 17.87 -14.65
C ASP A 240 -6.40 19.32 -14.74
N GLY A 241 -6.73 20.17 -13.76
CA GLY A 241 -6.41 21.60 -13.72
C GLY A 241 -7.39 22.47 -14.52
N GLN A 242 -8.37 21.88 -15.17
CA GLN A 242 -9.44 22.57 -15.91
C GLN A 242 -10.82 22.43 -15.27
N LYS A 243 -10.87 21.92 -14.05
CA LYS A 243 -12.08 21.55 -13.30
C LYS A 243 -12.82 20.33 -13.88
N ASN A 244 -12.13 19.45 -14.58
CA ASN A 244 -12.66 18.14 -14.89
C ASN A 244 -12.11 17.15 -13.87
N PHE A 245 -12.99 16.55 -13.08
CA PHE A 245 -12.61 15.65 -11.99
C PHE A 245 -12.81 14.21 -12.40
N ARG A 246 -11.73 13.44 -12.51
CA ARG A 246 -11.81 11.99 -12.65
C ARG A 246 -11.99 11.37 -11.27
N ILE A 247 -13.11 10.65 -11.08
CA ILE A 247 -13.38 9.82 -9.91
C ILE A 247 -12.97 8.38 -10.23
N ASP A 248 -12.32 7.72 -9.28
CA ASP A 248 -11.97 6.32 -9.37
C ASP A 248 -11.94 5.69 -7.96
N GLY A 249 -11.63 4.41 -7.85
CA GLY A 249 -11.55 3.75 -6.55
C GLY A 249 -11.39 2.23 -6.65
N LEU A 250 -11.30 1.62 -5.47
CA LEU A 250 -11.23 0.18 -5.29
C LEU A 250 -12.38 -0.27 -4.40
N PHE A 251 -13.15 -1.26 -4.84
CA PHE A 251 -14.41 -1.64 -4.23
C PHE A 251 -14.53 -3.14 -3.99
N ASN A 252 -15.05 -3.51 -2.82
CA ASN A 252 -15.37 -4.89 -2.48
C ASN A 252 -16.90 -5.08 -2.48
N ASP A 253 -17.37 -6.09 -3.23
CA ASP A 253 -18.80 -6.41 -3.36
C ASP A 253 -19.48 -6.78 -2.03
N SER A 254 -18.71 -7.25 -1.04
CA SER A 254 -19.22 -7.50 0.30
C SER A 254 -19.65 -6.23 1.05
N TRP A 255 -19.24 -5.04 0.59
CA TRP A 255 -19.50 -3.75 1.26
C TRP A 255 -20.13 -2.71 0.32
N LYS A 256 -21.09 -3.15 -0.53
CA LYS A 256 -21.73 -2.31 -1.56
C LYS A 256 -22.25 -0.99 -1.00
N ASN A 257 -23.03 -1.02 0.07
CA ASN A 257 -23.62 0.20 0.65
C ASN A 257 -22.56 1.19 1.14
N LEU A 258 -21.46 0.71 1.74
CA LEU A 258 -20.35 1.56 2.16
C LEU A 258 -19.65 2.21 0.96
N SER A 259 -19.55 1.50 -0.15
CA SER A 259 -18.97 2.01 -1.40
C SER A 259 -19.87 3.10 -2.03
N LEU A 260 -21.19 2.90 -2.05
CA LEU A 260 -22.16 3.88 -2.53
C LEU A 260 -22.16 5.14 -1.66
N ASP A 261 -22.20 5.00 -0.34
CA ASP A 261 -22.16 6.13 0.60
C ASP A 261 -20.87 6.96 0.38
N LEU A 262 -19.72 6.29 0.21
CA LEU A 262 -18.45 6.96 -0.04
C LEU A 262 -18.44 7.68 -1.40
N LEU A 263 -18.93 7.04 -2.45
CA LEU A 263 -19.03 7.66 -3.79
C LEU A 263 -19.91 8.91 -3.76
N HIS A 264 -21.10 8.84 -3.13
CA HIS A 264 -21.99 9.99 -2.98
C HIS A 264 -21.33 11.14 -2.23
N GLU A 265 -20.64 10.85 -1.13
CA GLU A 265 -19.93 11.88 -0.35
C GLU A 265 -18.86 12.57 -1.20
N ILE A 266 -18.08 11.80 -1.98
CA ILE A 266 -16.99 12.36 -2.79
C ILE A 266 -17.53 13.16 -3.97
N VAL A 267 -18.61 12.71 -4.63
CA VAL A 267 -19.31 13.49 -5.65
C VAL A 267 -19.81 14.83 -5.06
N THR A 268 -20.36 14.81 -3.85
CA THR A 268 -20.81 16.02 -3.15
C THR A 268 -19.64 16.99 -2.90
N LYS A 269 -18.52 16.49 -2.40
CA LYS A 269 -17.30 17.31 -2.17
C LYS A 269 -16.71 17.89 -3.47
N ILE A 270 -16.80 17.15 -4.58
CA ILE A 270 -16.36 17.66 -5.89
C ILE A 270 -17.33 18.74 -6.38
N ASN A 271 -18.64 18.59 -6.20
CA ASN A 271 -19.63 19.59 -6.59
C ASN A 271 -19.42 20.95 -5.90
N GLU A 272 -18.97 20.96 -4.64
CA GLU A 272 -18.60 22.20 -3.92
C GLU A 272 -17.45 22.97 -4.59
N LYS A 273 -16.64 22.30 -5.43
CA LYS A 273 -15.55 22.92 -6.20
C LYS A 273 -16.00 23.52 -7.54
N ASN A 274 -17.30 23.48 -7.84
CA ASN A 274 -17.89 23.91 -9.11
C ASN A 274 -17.21 23.28 -10.33
N PRO A 275 -17.30 21.94 -10.48
CA PRO A 275 -16.70 21.22 -11.59
C PRO A 275 -17.35 21.58 -12.92
N LYS A 276 -16.58 21.50 -14.02
CA LYS A 276 -17.11 21.50 -15.37
C LYS A 276 -17.62 20.12 -15.77
N LYS A 277 -16.92 19.08 -15.32
CA LYS A 277 -17.24 17.68 -15.58
C LYS A 277 -16.78 16.82 -14.40
N ILE A 278 -17.60 15.85 -14.04
CA ILE A 278 -17.20 14.72 -13.18
C ILE A 278 -17.30 13.47 -14.03
N PHE A 279 -16.22 12.69 -14.13
CA PHE A 279 -16.17 11.52 -14.98
C PHE A 279 -15.37 10.38 -14.34
N SER A 280 -15.58 9.18 -14.86
CA SER A 280 -14.79 8.00 -14.49
C SER A 280 -14.43 7.20 -15.74
N GLU A 281 -13.27 6.57 -15.73
CA GLU A 281 -12.80 5.70 -16.80
C GLU A 281 -12.56 4.31 -16.19
N VAL A 282 -13.44 3.37 -16.48
CA VAL A 282 -13.51 2.06 -15.84
C VAL A 282 -13.02 0.98 -16.79
N PHE A 283 -12.18 0.07 -16.31
CA PHE A 283 -11.82 -1.13 -17.08
C PHE A 283 -13.08 -1.89 -17.50
N SER A 284 -13.18 -2.23 -18.79
CA SER A 284 -14.45 -2.74 -19.38
C SER A 284 -14.95 -4.04 -18.77
N GLU A 285 -14.06 -4.79 -18.08
CA GLU A 285 -14.42 -6.04 -17.38
C GLU A 285 -14.66 -5.86 -15.87
N ASP A 286 -14.56 -4.63 -15.37
CA ASP A 286 -14.92 -4.31 -13.97
C ASP A 286 -16.40 -3.97 -13.88
N PHE A 287 -17.24 -4.99 -14.07
CA PHE A 287 -18.70 -4.85 -14.07
C PHE A 287 -19.22 -4.29 -12.75
N TYR A 288 -18.56 -4.65 -11.63
CA TYR A 288 -19.01 -4.18 -10.32
C TYR A 288 -18.83 -2.66 -10.14
N LYS A 289 -17.70 -2.10 -10.55
CA LYS A 289 -17.48 -0.66 -10.53
C LYS A 289 -18.43 0.07 -11.49
N ILE A 290 -18.68 -0.52 -12.65
CA ILE A 290 -19.67 0.00 -13.63
C ILE A 290 -21.05 0.11 -12.97
N ASP A 291 -21.53 -0.96 -12.34
CA ASP A 291 -22.83 -0.99 -11.67
C ASP A 291 -22.91 0.06 -10.55
N LEU A 292 -21.86 0.22 -9.73
CA LEU A 292 -21.82 1.24 -8.67
C LEU A 292 -21.93 2.66 -9.24
N LEU A 293 -21.21 2.98 -10.30
CA LEU A 293 -21.24 4.30 -10.93
C LEU A 293 -22.61 4.61 -11.54
N GLN A 294 -23.21 3.63 -12.20
CA GLN A 294 -24.58 3.80 -12.77
C GLN A 294 -25.62 4.00 -11.67
N GLU A 295 -25.49 3.32 -10.54
CA GLU A 295 -26.43 3.45 -9.40
C GLU A 295 -26.37 4.85 -8.77
N ILE A 296 -25.22 5.53 -8.81
CA ILE A 296 -25.11 6.92 -8.35
C ILE A 296 -25.36 7.96 -9.45
N GLY A 297 -25.81 7.56 -10.64
CA GLY A 297 -26.27 8.44 -11.69
C GLY A 297 -25.28 8.72 -12.82
N PHE A 298 -24.10 8.07 -12.84
CA PHE A 298 -23.18 8.20 -13.97
C PHE A 298 -23.75 7.53 -15.22
N ASN A 299 -23.66 8.22 -16.36
CA ASN A 299 -24.12 7.73 -17.63
C ASN A 299 -22.92 7.33 -18.51
N PHE A 300 -23.07 6.22 -19.23
CA PHE A 300 -22.07 5.79 -20.21
C PHE A 300 -21.94 6.81 -21.34
N GLU A 301 -20.70 7.14 -21.72
CA GLU A 301 -20.40 8.02 -22.84
C GLU A 301 -19.82 7.24 -24.03
N GLU A 302 -18.69 6.58 -23.84
CA GLU A 302 -17.97 5.91 -24.92
C GLU A 302 -17.04 4.79 -24.44
N ASP A 303 -16.65 3.92 -25.37
CA ASP A 303 -15.57 2.96 -25.19
C ASP A 303 -14.23 3.58 -25.63
N ILE A 304 -13.20 3.43 -24.79
CA ILE A 304 -11.87 3.96 -25.07
C ILE A 304 -10.80 2.86 -24.89
N LYS A 305 -9.58 3.12 -25.37
CA LYS A 305 -8.43 2.28 -25.13
C LYS A 305 -7.36 3.06 -24.39
N LYS A 306 -6.75 2.43 -23.40
CA LYS A 306 -5.62 3.01 -22.64
C LYS A 306 -4.47 2.02 -22.54
N ILE A 307 -3.27 2.56 -22.41
CA ILE A 307 -2.08 1.76 -22.11
C ILE A 307 -1.90 1.76 -20.59
N VAL A 308 -1.94 0.57 -20.01
CA VAL A 308 -1.68 0.34 -18.57
C VAL A 308 -0.58 -0.70 -18.48
N GLU A 309 0.54 -0.36 -17.88
CA GLU A 309 1.71 -1.25 -17.70
C GLU A 309 2.10 -1.98 -19.00
N ASN A 310 2.22 -1.21 -20.12
CA ASN A 310 2.54 -1.68 -21.48
C ASN A 310 1.44 -2.55 -22.16
N ASN A 311 0.28 -2.74 -21.56
CA ASN A 311 -0.84 -3.45 -22.14
C ASN A 311 -1.90 -2.48 -22.65
N VAL A 312 -2.42 -2.69 -23.87
CA VAL A 312 -3.56 -1.93 -24.39
C VAL A 312 -4.84 -2.56 -23.88
N LEU A 313 -5.49 -1.89 -22.93
CA LEU A 313 -6.73 -2.34 -22.30
C LEU A 313 -7.92 -1.50 -22.75
N LYS A 314 -9.12 -2.10 -22.70
CA LYS A 314 -10.39 -1.43 -23.01
C LYS A 314 -10.98 -0.84 -21.73
N PHE A 315 -11.44 0.40 -21.82
CA PHE A 315 -12.14 1.11 -20.76
C PHE A 315 -13.45 1.68 -21.28
N LYS A 316 -14.33 1.99 -20.35
CA LYS A 316 -15.58 2.71 -20.59
C LYS A 316 -15.55 4.05 -19.85
N THR A 317 -15.91 5.11 -20.52
CA THR A 317 -16.05 6.44 -19.90
C THR A 317 -17.49 6.66 -19.47
N PHE A 318 -17.63 7.18 -18.27
CA PHE A 318 -18.90 7.56 -17.65
C PHE A 318 -18.83 8.99 -17.16
N SER A 319 -19.93 9.75 -17.21
CA SER A 319 -20.02 11.10 -16.63
C SER A 319 -21.33 11.32 -15.89
N LEU A 320 -21.27 12.27 -14.95
CA LEU A 320 -22.39 12.71 -14.13
C LEU A 320 -22.91 14.06 -14.63
#